data_bb515111be367489cbd673f2b8e83d01
#
_entry.id   bb515111be367489cbd673f2b8e83d01
#
_cell.length_a   1.000
_cell.length_b   1.000
_cell.length_c   1.000
_cell.angle_alpha   90.00
_cell.angle_beta   90.00
_cell.angle_gamma   90.00
#
_symmetry.space_group_name_H-M   'P 1'
#
loop_
_entity.id
_entity.type
_entity.pdbx_description
1 polymer ?
#
loop_
_entity_poly.entity_id
_entity_poly.type
_entity_poly.pdbx_seq_one_letter_code
_entity_poly.pdbx_strand_id
1 'polypeptide(L)'
;LAFDFRKEELKLLHPGKVIDDHHVFLSFLQDYDDGGILRRYLRHGELGKVIDGNIFVHGAVTDANFGLIPGKTVREEDPVKWVEKLNQFAKREINDWFEDSRKGQGIIDYHAPRAGSIRNPNSVVYARFSDSSGNAMAPGRKLIHKLRNYGIYRVIVGHTPTGDYPILVRKPNFEVLLTDSSFSKVDKASMVKINGKDVFVETEVSESRSLMIKSNVEEVMNPIGMKTIDGYRVIGKFSDSDNVMILKVEGKGRKFKTKYIEETAAGIAKKGLVEIFEQRVKSSCSQIMQSFLGKTI
;
A
#
# COMPACT_ATOMS: atom_id res chain seq x y z
N LEU A 1 23.62 13.84 -7.18
CA LEU A 1 23.15 13.33 -5.87
C LEU A 1 23.55 11.85 -5.64
N ALA A 2 23.00 10.86 -6.39
CA ALA A 2 23.40 9.44 -6.22
C ALA A 2 24.89 9.21 -6.51
N PHE A 3 25.41 9.85 -7.55
CA PHE A 3 26.80 9.79 -7.92
C PHE A 3 27.71 10.36 -6.83
N ASP A 4 27.34 11.48 -6.24
CA ASP A 4 28.11 12.14 -5.18
C ASP A 4 28.10 11.28 -3.90
N PHE A 5 26.94 10.70 -3.52
CA PHE A 5 26.86 9.76 -2.40
C PHE A 5 27.75 8.54 -2.59
N ARG A 6 27.76 7.96 -3.80
CA ARG A 6 28.63 6.82 -4.11
C ARG A 6 30.10 7.20 -4.03
N LYS A 7 30.45 8.41 -4.45
CA LYS A 7 31.83 8.91 -4.34
C LYS A 7 32.29 9.00 -2.89
N GLU A 8 31.46 9.55 -2.01
CA GLU A 8 31.77 9.62 -0.58
C GLU A 8 31.81 8.22 0.07
N GLU A 9 30.92 7.32 -0.30
CA GLU A 9 30.95 5.92 0.14
C GLU A 9 32.27 5.23 -0.26
N LEU A 10 32.69 5.38 -1.52
CA LEU A 10 33.95 4.80 -2.00
C LEU A 10 35.18 5.37 -1.28
N LYS A 11 35.18 6.66 -0.92
CA LYS A 11 36.24 7.25 -0.08
C LYS A 11 36.31 6.61 1.30
N LEU A 12 35.16 6.34 1.91
CA LEU A 12 35.08 5.67 3.21
C LEU A 12 35.55 4.20 3.13
N LEU A 13 35.17 3.48 2.06
CA LEU A 13 35.55 2.10 1.83
C LEU A 13 37.04 1.92 1.46
N HIS A 14 37.66 2.97 0.90
CA HIS A 14 39.05 2.94 0.45
C HIS A 14 39.86 4.12 1.02
N PRO A 15 40.11 4.13 2.35
CA PRO A 15 40.88 5.20 2.99
C PRO A 15 42.25 5.39 2.32
N GLY A 16 42.61 6.63 2.00
CA GLY A 16 43.88 6.97 1.38
C GLY A 16 43.94 6.83 -0.15
N LYS A 17 42.90 6.34 -0.81
CA LYS A 17 42.79 6.37 -2.27
C LYS A 17 42.14 7.68 -2.76
N VAL A 18 42.65 8.22 -3.84
CA VAL A 18 41.98 9.31 -4.56
C VAL A 18 40.82 8.70 -5.36
N ILE A 19 39.61 9.04 -5.00
CA ILE A 19 38.40 8.61 -5.71
C ILE A 19 37.95 9.72 -6.68
N ASP A 20 38.13 9.47 -7.96
CA ASP A 20 37.63 10.32 -9.05
C ASP A 20 36.29 9.79 -9.62
N ASP A 21 35.75 10.50 -10.61
CA ASP A 21 34.47 10.15 -11.22
C ASP A 21 34.51 8.84 -12.00
N HIS A 22 35.69 8.46 -12.52
CA HIS A 22 35.89 7.17 -13.20
C HIS A 22 35.74 6.00 -12.24
N HIS A 23 36.28 6.09 -11.03
CA HIS A 23 36.11 5.07 -9.98
C HIS A 23 34.64 4.91 -9.62
N VAL A 24 33.90 6.02 -9.52
CA VAL A 24 32.46 5.97 -9.22
C VAL A 24 31.70 5.28 -10.37
N PHE A 25 31.98 5.65 -11.62
CA PHE A 25 31.38 5.02 -12.79
C PHE A 25 31.66 3.52 -12.84
N LEU A 26 32.91 3.11 -12.66
CA LEU A 26 33.28 1.68 -12.62
C LEU A 26 32.57 0.92 -11.49
N SER A 27 32.40 1.54 -10.33
CA SER A 27 31.69 0.90 -9.22
C SER A 27 30.23 0.60 -9.53
N PHE A 28 29.54 1.48 -10.26
CA PHE A 28 28.20 1.22 -10.73
C PHE A 28 28.15 0.10 -11.78
N LEU A 29 29.14 0.04 -12.69
CA LEU A 29 29.22 -1.07 -13.66
C LEU A 29 29.44 -2.40 -12.96
N GLN A 30 30.32 -2.46 -11.96
CA GLN A 30 30.56 -3.67 -11.16
C GLN A 30 29.30 -4.16 -10.43
N ASP A 31 28.43 -3.26 -9.99
CA ASP A 31 27.15 -3.63 -9.38
C ASP A 31 26.20 -4.34 -10.39
N TYR A 32 26.38 -4.10 -11.69
CA TYR A 32 25.62 -4.74 -12.79
C TYR A 32 26.27 -6.02 -13.31
N ASP A 33 27.55 -6.24 -13.06
CA ASP A 33 28.25 -7.45 -13.52
C ASP A 33 27.74 -8.71 -12.81
N ASP A 34 28.10 -9.90 -13.37
CA ASP A 34 27.77 -11.16 -12.74
C ASP A 34 28.37 -11.23 -11.31
N GLY A 35 27.48 -11.43 -10.33
CA GLY A 35 27.85 -11.35 -8.92
C GLY A 35 27.73 -9.96 -8.29
N GLY A 36 27.50 -8.90 -9.06
CA GLY A 36 27.27 -7.55 -8.57
C GLY A 36 26.05 -7.44 -7.65
N ILE A 37 26.10 -6.52 -6.69
CA ILE A 37 25.07 -6.42 -5.64
C ILE A 37 23.70 -6.06 -6.22
N LEU A 38 23.66 -5.13 -7.18
CA LEU A 38 22.42 -4.69 -7.82
C LEU A 38 21.78 -5.82 -8.65
N ARG A 39 22.60 -6.56 -9.39
CA ARG A 39 22.14 -7.71 -10.18
C ARG A 39 21.56 -8.81 -9.27
N ARG A 40 22.22 -9.10 -8.16
CA ARG A 40 21.70 -10.06 -7.15
C ARG A 40 20.37 -9.56 -6.55
N TYR A 41 20.30 -8.30 -6.18
CA TYR A 41 19.08 -7.70 -5.65
C TYR A 41 17.90 -7.82 -6.62
N LEU A 42 18.09 -7.47 -7.90
CA LEU A 42 17.05 -7.58 -8.91
C LEU A 42 16.61 -9.02 -9.16
N ARG A 43 17.52 -9.99 -9.11
CA ARG A 43 17.19 -11.42 -9.26
C ARG A 43 16.33 -11.97 -8.11
N HIS A 44 16.43 -11.38 -6.91
CA HIS A 44 15.63 -11.76 -5.75
C HIS A 44 14.35 -10.93 -5.60
N GLY A 45 14.19 -9.87 -6.39
CA GLY A 45 13.01 -9.02 -6.37
C GLY A 45 11.75 -9.75 -6.81
N GLU A 46 10.65 -9.51 -6.08
CA GLU A 46 9.31 -10.02 -6.40
C GLU A 46 8.34 -8.83 -6.60
N LEU A 47 7.40 -8.95 -7.53
CA LEU A 47 6.35 -7.93 -7.73
C LEU A 47 5.28 -7.96 -6.64
N GLY A 48 5.15 -9.08 -5.97
CA GLY A 48 4.24 -9.25 -4.85
C GLY A 48 4.46 -10.55 -4.11
N LYS A 49 3.87 -10.63 -2.91
CA LYS A 49 3.89 -11.83 -2.06
C LYS A 49 2.54 -12.03 -1.41
N VAL A 50 2.14 -13.29 -1.26
CA VAL A 50 0.97 -13.66 -0.46
C VAL A 50 1.47 -14.44 0.75
N ILE A 51 1.13 -13.96 1.96
CA ILE A 51 1.48 -14.60 3.23
C ILE A 51 0.27 -14.53 4.14
N ASP A 52 -0.21 -15.67 4.64
CA ASP A 52 -1.28 -15.77 5.64
C ASP A 52 -2.49 -14.86 5.33
N GLY A 53 -3.01 -14.93 4.09
CA GLY A 53 -4.15 -14.12 3.65
C GLY A 53 -3.89 -12.62 3.45
N ASN A 54 -2.63 -12.21 3.49
CA ASN A 54 -2.20 -10.85 3.20
C ASN A 54 -1.48 -10.82 1.85
N ILE A 55 -1.82 -9.86 0.98
CA ILE A 55 -1.10 -9.57 -0.26
C ILE A 55 -0.20 -8.37 -0.04
N PHE A 56 1.08 -8.52 -0.33
CA PHE A 56 2.07 -7.45 -0.32
C PHE A 56 2.41 -7.07 -1.75
N VAL A 57 2.22 -5.80 -2.12
CA VAL A 57 2.63 -5.24 -3.41
C VAL A 57 3.10 -3.80 -3.23
N HIS A 58 3.87 -3.27 -4.17
CA HIS A 58 4.38 -1.91 -4.04
C HIS A 58 3.29 -0.83 -4.15
N GLY A 59 2.39 -0.91 -5.13
CA GLY A 59 1.41 0.14 -5.44
C GLY A 59 -0.01 -0.16 -5.02
N ALA A 60 -0.74 -0.99 -5.76
CA ALA A 60 -2.12 -1.37 -5.43
C ALA A 60 -2.61 -2.63 -6.15
N VAL A 61 -3.59 -3.30 -5.55
CA VAL A 61 -4.41 -4.35 -6.18
C VAL A 61 -5.79 -3.77 -6.47
N THR A 62 -6.12 -3.61 -7.74
CA THR A 62 -7.34 -2.93 -8.19
C THR A 62 -8.11 -3.79 -9.18
N ASP A 63 -9.36 -3.42 -9.49
CA ASP A 63 -10.16 -4.09 -10.53
C ASP A 63 -9.46 -4.07 -11.90
N ALA A 64 -8.59 -3.08 -12.16
CA ALA A 64 -7.87 -2.97 -13.41
C ALA A 64 -6.73 -3.98 -13.55
N ASN A 65 -5.97 -4.25 -12.48
CA ASN A 65 -4.78 -5.10 -12.54
C ASN A 65 -4.96 -6.51 -11.98
N PHE A 66 -5.96 -6.75 -11.14
CA PHE A 66 -6.16 -8.08 -10.55
C PHE A 66 -6.34 -9.15 -11.63
N GLY A 67 -5.55 -10.20 -11.53
CA GLY A 67 -5.53 -11.31 -12.48
C GLY A 67 -4.79 -11.02 -13.80
N LEU A 68 -4.41 -9.77 -14.07
CA LEU A 68 -3.71 -9.41 -15.31
C LEU A 68 -2.25 -9.84 -15.23
N ILE A 69 -1.79 -10.57 -16.23
CA ILE A 69 -0.40 -10.96 -16.42
C ILE A 69 0.06 -10.36 -17.75
N PRO A 70 1.13 -9.57 -17.80
CA PRO A 70 1.61 -8.99 -19.05
C PRO A 70 1.85 -10.05 -20.13
N GLY A 71 1.37 -9.78 -21.35
CA GLY A 71 1.46 -10.71 -22.47
C GLY A 71 0.45 -11.86 -22.46
N LYS A 72 -0.48 -11.93 -21.49
CA LYS A 72 -1.57 -12.90 -21.45
C LYS A 72 -2.92 -12.22 -21.68
N THR A 73 -3.80 -12.92 -22.41
CA THR A 73 -5.18 -12.45 -22.70
C THR A 73 -6.18 -12.85 -21.62
N VAL A 74 -5.93 -13.97 -20.94
CA VAL A 74 -6.81 -14.50 -19.89
C VAL A 74 -6.30 -14.09 -18.52
N ARG A 75 -7.21 -13.61 -17.68
CA ARG A 75 -6.88 -13.24 -16.29
C ARG A 75 -6.81 -14.48 -15.40
N GLU A 76 -5.88 -14.46 -14.47
CA GLU A 76 -5.82 -15.43 -13.37
C GLU A 76 -6.79 -15.01 -12.25
N GLU A 77 -7.65 -15.93 -11.87
CA GLU A 77 -8.70 -15.68 -10.87
C GLU A 77 -8.23 -15.93 -9.42
N ASP A 78 -7.27 -16.84 -9.25
CA ASP A 78 -6.67 -17.18 -7.97
C ASP A 78 -5.57 -16.16 -7.63
N PRO A 79 -5.69 -15.39 -6.53
CA PRO A 79 -4.72 -14.34 -6.19
C PRO A 79 -3.32 -14.88 -5.88
N VAL A 80 -3.18 -16.09 -5.35
CA VAL A 80 -1.87 -16.70 -5.08
C VAL A 80 -1.18 -17.04 -6.39
N LYS A 81 -1.87 -17.76 -7.27
CA LYS A 81 -1.36 -18.11 -8.61
C LYS A 81 -1.09 -16.87 -9.45
N TRP A 82 -1.92 -15.83 -9.32
CA TRP A 82 -1.71 -14.58 -10.02
C TRP A 82 -0.40 -13.92 -9.62
N VAL A 83 -0.13 -13.79 -8.31
CA VAL A 83 1.11 -13.21 -7.79
C VAL A 83 2.33 -14.06 -8.21
N GLU A 84 2.23 -15.38 -8.14
CA GLU A 84 3.29 -16.28 -8.61
C GLU A 84 3.61 -16.08 -10.10
N LYS A 85 2.58 -15.99 -10.95
CA LYS A 85 2.74 -15.75 -12.40
C LYS A 85 3.30 -14.36 -12.71
N LEU A 86 2.94 -13.34 -11.91
CA LEU A 86 3.56 -12.01 -11.99
C LEU A 86 5.06 -12.07 -11.66
N ASN A 87 5.43 -12.79 -10.60
CA ASN A 87 6.83 -12.96 -10.23
C ASN A 87 7.62 -13.76 -11.28
N GLN A 88 7.01 -14.79 -11.88
CA GLN A 88 7.61 -15.53 -13.01
C GLN A 88 7.81 -14.62 -14.24
N PHE A 89 6.83 -13.76 -14.56
CA PHE A 89 6.97 -12.74 -15.60
C PHE A 89 8.15 -11.81 -15.29
N ALA A 90 8.21 -11.22 -14.11
CA ALA A 90 9.29 -10.31 -13.73
C ALA A 90 10.67 -10.99 -13.81
N LYS A 91 10.78 -12.18 -13.26
CA LYS A 91 12.04 -12.96 -13.27
C LYS A 91 12.52 -13.26 -14.69
N ARG A 92 11.63 -13.64 -15.60
CA ARG A 92 11.97 -13.85 -17.01
C ARG A 92 12.47 -12.55 -17.66
N GLU A 93 11.69 -11.48 -17.58
CA GLU A 93 12.05 -10.20 -18.20
C GLU A 93 13.37 -9.64 -17.66
N ILE A 94 13.62 -9.77 -16.35
CA ILE A 94 14.88 -9.34 -15.71
C ILE A 94 16.06 -10.18 -16.22
N ASN A 95 15.90 -11.50 -16.35
CA ASN A 95 16.94 -12.36 -16.89
C ASN A 95 17.22 -12.04 -18.36
N ASP A 96 16.17 -11.88 -19.18
CA ASP A 96 16.30 -11.49 -20.58
C ASP A 96 17.05 -10.15 -20.73
N TRP A 97 16.78 -9.18 -19.83
CA TRP A 97 17.50 -7.91 -19.82
C TRP A 97 18.97 -8.05 -19.40
N PHE A 98 19.29 -8.94 -18.48
CA PHE A 98 20.68 -9.22 -18.11
C PHE A 98 21.48 -9.92 -19.21
N GLU A 99 20.83 -10.73 -20.05
CA GLU A 99 21.46 -11.35 -21.21
C GLU A 99 21.69 -10.35 -22.34
N ASP A 100 20.71 -9.48 -22.59
CA ASP A 100 20.73 -8.46 -23.62
C ASP A 100 19.87 -7.27 -23.19
N SER A 101 20.49 -6.13 -22.94
CA SER A 101 19.81 -4.91 -22.48
C SER A 101 18.73 -4.37 -23.43
N ARG A 102 18.65 -4.89 -24.66
CA ARG A 102 17.56 -4.60 -25.61
C ARG A 102 16.31 -5.46 -25.39
N LYS A 103 16.43 -6.53 -24.60
CA LYS A 103 15.33 -7.37 -24.14
C LYS A 103 14.80 -6.90 -22.80
N GLY A 104 13.79 -7.59 -22.26
CA GLY A 104 13.23 -7.26 -20.96
C GLY A 104 12.41 -5.97 -20.92
N GLN A 105 12.02 -5.41 -22.07
CA GLN A 105 11.22 -4.19 -22.16
C GLN A 105 9.87 -4.33 -21.42
N GLY A 106 9.33 -5.55 -21.33
CA GLY A 106 8.07 -5.81 -20.65
C GLY A 106 8.08 -5.42 -19.16
N ILE A 107 9.17 -5.66 -18.42
CA ILE A 107 9.25 -5.26 -17.02
C ILE A 107 9.44 -3.75 -16.87
N ILE A 108 10.17 -3.12 -17.78
CA ILE A 108 10.35 -1.66 -17.80
C ILE A 108 8.98 -0.98 -18.02
N ASP A 109 8.23 -1.42 -19.03
CA ASP A 109 6.89 -0.89 -19.32
C ASP A 109 5.89 -1.16 -18.19
N TYR A 110 6.01 -2.30 -17.51
CA TYR A 110 5.18 -2.65 -16.38
C TYR A 110 5.47 -1.76 -15.16
N HIS A 111 6.73 -1.41 -14.92
CA HIS A 111 7.17 -0.53 -13.84
C HIS A 111 7.04 0.96 -14.17
N ALA A 112 6.73 1.32 -15.41
CA ALA A 112 6.61 2.71 -15.81
C ALA A 112 5.18 3.24 -15.62
N PRO A 113 5.01 4.54 -15.35
CA PRO A 113 3.72 5.19 -15.49
C PRO A 113 3.32 5.22 -16.97
N ARG A 114 2.02 5.15 -17.26
CA ARG A 114 1.55 5.33 -18.64
C ARG A 114 1.82 6.74 -19.16
N ALA A 115 2.07 6.86 -20.44
CA ALA A 115 2.31 8.15 -21.10
C ALA A 115 1.23 9.18 -20.70
N GLY A 116 1.65 10.38 -20.31
CA GLY A 116 0.77 11.46 -19.86
C GLY A 116 0.15 11.26 -18.46
N SER A 117 0.54 10.22 -17.71
CA SER A 117 0.03 9.91 -16.37
C SER A 117 1.18 9.69 -15.38
N ILE A 118 0.88 9.84 -14.09
CA ILE A 118 1.75 9.41 -12.98
C ILE A 118 1.37 8.01 -12.48
N ARG A 119 0.45 7.32 -13.15
CA ARG A 119 -0.12 6.02 -12.77
C ARG A 119 -0.05 5.03 -13.92
N ASN A 120 0.06 3.77 -13.58
CA ASN A 120 -0.22 2.65 -14.46
C ASN A 120 -1.23 1.72 -13.78
N PRO A 121 -2.53 1.84 -14.08
CA PRO A 121 -3.55 1.07 -13.38
C PRO A 121 -3.46 -0.43 -13.61
N ASN A 122 -2.73 -0.89 -14.64
CA ASN A 122 -2.53 -2.30 -14.95
C ASN A 122 -1.35 -2.91 -14.20
N SER A 123 -0.55 -2.10 -13.50
CA SER A 123 0.62 -2.55 -12.75
C SER A 123 0.35 -2.56 -11.26
N VAL A 124 0.79 -3.59 -10.54
CA VAL A 124 0.78 -3.60 -9.06
C VAL A 124 1.81 -2.65 -8.47
N VAL A 125 2.71 -2.11 -9.30
CA VAL A 125 3.75 -1.16 -8.88
C VAL A 125 3.25 0.28 -8.97
N TYR A 126 2.60 0.65 -10.09
CA TYR A 126 2.18 2.03 -10.35
C TYR A 126 0.68 2.31 -10.22
N ALA A 127 -0.14 1.31 -9.90
CA ALA A 127 -1.50 1.55 -9.43
C ALA A 127 -1.48 2.21 -8.03
N ARG A 128 -2.57 2.86 -7.64
CA ARG A 128 -2.66 3.62 -6.38
C ARG A 128 -3.94 3.29 -5.63
N PHE A 129 -3.83 3.16 -4.31
CA PHE A 129 -4.97 3.19 -3.40
C PHE A 129 -5.27 4.62 -2.92
N SER A 130 -5.32 5.55 -3.87
CA SER A 130 -5.76 6.92 -3.59
C SER A 130 -6.68 7.43 -4.69
N ASP A 131 -7.69 8.24 -4.30
CA ASP A 131 -8.54 8.97 -5.24
C ASP A 131 -7.80 10.18 -5.85
N SER A 132 -8.51 10.96 -6.68
CA SER A 132 -7.96 12.16 -7.32
C SER A 132 -7.66 13.30 -6.35
N SER A 133 -8.19 13.25 -5.14
CA SER A 133 -7.95 14.22 -4.07
C SER A 133 -6.88 13.78 -3.08
N GLY A 134 -6.26 12.61 -3.30
CA GLY A 134 -5.21 12.05 -2.43
C GLY A 134 -5.73 11.25 -1.23
N ASN A 135 -7.06 11.04 -1.09
CA ASN A 135 -7.59 10.23 0.00
C ASN A 135 -7.29 8.75 -0.20
N ALA A 136 -6.87 8.08 0.85
CA ALA A 136 -6.72 6.63 0.84
C ALA A 136 -8.04 5.91 0.56
N MET A 137 -8.00 4.86 -0.26
CA MET A 137 -9.16 4.07 -0.67
C MET A 137 -8.86 2.57 -0.66
N ALA A 138 -9.91 1.76 -0.76
CA ALA A 138 -9.81 0.31 -0.93
C ALA A 138 -10.34 -0.09 -2.32
N PRO A 139 -10.11 -1.33 -2.77
CA PRO A 139 -10.71 -1.88 -3.99
C PRO A 139 -12.23 -1.83 -3.96
N GLY A 140 -12.84 -2.00 -5.14
CA GLY A 140 -14.29 -2.14 -5.27
C GLY A 140 -14.84 -3.38 -4.56
N ARG A 141 -16.14 -3.33 -4.16
CA ARG A 141 -16.79 -4.43 -3.41
C ARG A 141 -16.68 -5.79 -4.12
N LYS A 142 -16.76 -5.81 -5.46
CA LYS A 142 -16.65 -7.06 -6.25
C LYS A 142 -15.27 -7.69 -6.10
N LEU A 143 -14.23 -6.88 -6.18
CA LEU A 143 -12.86 -7.38 -6.00
C LEU A 143 -12.61 -7.81 -4.56
N ILE A 144 -13.06 -7.06 -3.57
CA ILE A 144 -12.98 -7.46 -2.15
C ILE A 144 -13.63 -8.83 -1.94
N HIS A 145 -14.86 -9.03 -2.45
CA HIS A 145 -15.56 -10.31 -2.33
C HIS A 145 -14.75 -11.44 -3.00
N LYS A 146 -14.21 -11.20 -4.19
CA LYS A 146 -13.39 -12.16 -4.91
C LYS A 146 -12.13 -12.55 -4.11
N LEU A 147 -11.38 -11.58 -3.63
CA LEU A 147 -10.20 -11.81 -2.79
C LEU A 147 -10.54 -12.59 -1.53
N ARG A 148 -11.64 -12.26 -0.87
CA ARG A 148 -12.13 -12.94 0.32
C ARG A 148 -12.47 -14.42 0.08
N ASN A 149 -13.03 -14.76 -1.06
CA ASN A 149 -13.33 -16.15 -1.43
C ASN A 149 -12.08 -17.02 -1.52
N TYR A 150 -10.91 -16.41 -1.73
CA TYR A 150 -9.61 -17.08 -1.71
C TYR A 150 -8.86 -16.91 -0.38
N GLY A 151 -9.52 -16.46 0.67
CA GLY A 151 -8.91 -16.27 1.99
C GLY A 151 -8.03 -15.04 2.12
N ILE A 152 -8.04 -14.12 1.13
CA ILE A 152 -7.32 -12.85 1.21
C ILE A 152 -8.20 -11.82 1.92
N TYR A 153 -7.70 -11.29 3.00
CA TYR A 153 -8.41 -10.29 3.80
C TYR A 153 -7.66 -8.96 3.98
N ARG A 154 -6.40 -8.89 3.54
CA ARG A 154 -5.64 -7.63 3.60
C ARG A 154 -4.73 -7.46 2.41
N VAL A 155 -4.61 -6.20 1.94
CA VAL A 155 -3.57 -5.78 1.00
C VAL A 155 -2.70 -4.73 1.66
N ILE A 156 -1.38 -4.94 1.61
CA ILE A 156 -0.37 -4.06 2.21
C ILE A 156 0.43 -3.44 1.07
N VAL A 157 0.53 -2.12 1.08
CA VAL A 157 1.13 -1.35 -0.01
C VAL A 157 2.01 -0.20 0.49
N GLY A 158 2.96 0.22 -0.36
CA GLY A 158 3.70 1.46 -0.25
C GLY A 158 3.31 2.46 -1.35
N HIS A 159 4.26 3.27 -1.82
CA HIS A 159 4.21 4.10 -3.02
C HIS A 159 3.12 5.17 -3.11
N THR A 160 2.30 5.33 -2.11
CA THR A 160 1.21 6.33 -2.12
C THR A 160 1.13 6.99 -0.76
N PRO A 161 2.04 7.92 -0.43
CA PRO A 161 1.93 8.66 0.80
C PRO A 161 0.65 9.49 0.77
N THR A 162 -0.26 9.17 1.70
CA THR A 162 -1.52 9.90 1.88
C THR A 162 -1.47 10.80 3.12
N GLY A 163 -0.27 10.94 3.69
CA GLY A 163 0.03 11.72 4.89
C GLY A 163 1.39 11.34 5.47
N ASP A 164 1.64 11.76 6.71
CA ASP A 164 2.91 11.55 7.40
C ASP A 164 2.98 10.18 8.10
N TYR A 165 1.87 9.48 8.23
CA TYR A 165 1.74 8.23 8.97
C TYR A 165 1.14 7.13 8.12
N PRO A 166 1.39 5.84 8.43
CA PRO A 166 0.67 4.72 7.81
C PRO A 166 -0.84 4.86 7.99
N ILE A 167 -1.59 4.43 6.98
CA ILE A 167 -3.05 4.54 6.96
C ILE A 167 -3.69 3.19 6.74
N LEU A 168 -4.55 2.80 7.66
CA LEU A 168 -5.46 1.69 7.47
C LEU A 168 -6.74 2.19 6.79
N VAL A 169 -7.21 1.46 5.78
CA VAL A 169 -8.54 1.61 5.18
C VAL A 169 -9.34 0.37 5.47
N ARG A 170 -10.34 0.50 6.31
CA ARG A 170 -11.17 -0.64 6.72
C ARG A 170 -12.42 -0.75 5.87
N LYS A 171 -12.77 -1.98 5.50
CA LYS A 171 -14.03 -2.41 4.90
C LYS A 171 -14.51 -3.67 5.65
N PRO A 172 -15.79 -4.05 5.53
CA PRO A 172 -16.28 -5.27 6.18
C PRO A 172 -15.41 -6.49 5.85
N ASN A 173 -14.75 -7.04 6.86
CA ASN A 173 -13.85 -8.18 6.76
C ASN A 173 -12.71 -8.03 5.74
N PHE A 174 -12.27 -6.82 5.46
CA PHE A 174 -11.18 -6.53 4.54
C PHE A 174 -10.48 -5.22 4.88
N GLU A 175 -9.16 -5.20 4.72
CA GLU A 175 -8.36 -4.02 5.02
C GLU A 175 -7.35 -3.73 3.91
N VAL A 176 -7.03 -2.45 3.74
CA VAL A 176 -5.84 -2.00 3.01
C VAL A 176 -4.97 -1.24 3.99
N LEU A 177 -3.72 -1.63 4.11
CA LEU A 177 -2.71 -0.93 4.90
C LEU A 177 -1.73 -0.23 3.95
N LEU A 178 -1.76 1.10 3.93
CA LEU A 178 -0.77 1.93 3.25
C LEU A 178 0.34 2.20 4.26
N THR A 179 1.51 1.61 4.04
CA THR A 179 2.66 1.71 4.95
C THR A 179 3.58 2.87 4.61
N ASP A 180 3.36 3.50 3.45
CA ASP A 180 4.16 4.64 3.03
C ASP A 180 3.89 5.84 3.95
N SER A 181 4.95 6.43 4.43
CA SER A 181 4.94 7.63 5.24
C SER A 181 5.68 8.75 4.52
N SER A 182 5.56 9.98 4.97
CA SER A 182 6.25 11.12 4.35
C SER A 182 7.76 10.85 4.22
N PHE A 183 8.20 10.64 3.01
CA PHE A 183 9.57 10.22 2.65
C PHE A 183 10.66 11.25 2.93
N SER A 184 10.32 12.42 3.41
CA SER A 184 11.28 13.47 3.79
C SER A 184 11.77 13.38 5.24
N LYS A 185 11.23 12.44 6.04
CA LYS A 185 11.55 12.30 7.48
C LYS A 185 11.87 10.83 7.80
N VAL A 186 13.01 10.38 7.29
CA VAL A 186 13.44 8.98 7.40
C VAL A 186 13.81 8.58 8.83
N ASP A 187 14.06 9.54 9.71
CA ASP A 187 14.53 9.29 11.07
C ASP A 187 13.50 8.58 11.98
N LYS A 188 12.25 8.49 11.54
CA LYS A 188 11.14 7.93 12.34
C LYS A 188 10.27 6.98 11.51
N ALA A 189 10.86 5.86 11.11
CA ALA A 189 10.14 4.81 10.39
C ALA A 189 9.10 4.15 11.31
N SER A 190 7.91 3.90 10.75
CA SER A 190 6.88 3.14 11.46
C SER A 190 7.23 1.66 11.49
N MET A 191 6.99 1.02 12.63
CA MET A 191 7.11 -0.44 12.76
C MET A 191 5.76 -1.09 12.50
N VAL A 192 5.71 -2.06 11.58
CA VAL A 192 4.51 -2.84 11.26
C VAL A 192 4.71 -4.28 11.68
N LYS A 193 3.81 -4.80 12.52
CA LYS A 193 3.75 -6.22 12.91
C LYS A 193 2.44 -6.81 12.42
N ILE A 194 2.51 -7.96 11.75
CA ILE A 194 1.36 -8.67 11.23
C ILE A 194 1.39 -10.08 11.78
N ASN A 195 0.26 -10.53 12.33
CA ASN A 195 0.06 -11.90 12.80
C ASN A 195 -1.32 -12.38 12.31
N GLY A 196 -1.32 -13.07 11.17
CA GLY A 196 -2.56 -13.48 10.52
C GLY A 196 -3.51 -12.29 10.32
N LYS A 197 -4.67 -12.33 10.96
CA LYS A 197 -5.72 -11.31 10.88
C LYS A 197 -5.44 -10.05 11.68
N ASP A 198 -4.47 -10.09 12.59
CA ASP A 198 -4.10 -8.94 13.41
C ASP A 198 -3.04 -8.10 12.72
N VAL A 199 -3.15 -6.79 12.88
CA VAL A 199 -2.12 -5.82 12.51
C VAL A 199 -1.88 -4.84 13.63
N PHE A 200 -0.62 -4.58 13.90
CA PHE A 200 -0.16 -3.56 14.81
C PHE A 200 0.84 -2.66 14.09
N VAL A 201 0.60 -1.35 14.15
CA VAL A 201 1.55 -0.34 13.66
C VAL A 201 1.82 0.63 14.78
N GLU A 202 3.07 0.92 15.00
CA GLU A 202 3.53 1.95 15.92
C GLU A 202 4.33 3.00 15.16
N THR A 203 3.96 4.26 15.35
CA THR A 203 4.61 5.41 14.73
C THR A 203 4.84 6.48 15.78
N GLU A 204 6.08 6.94 15.90
CA GLU A 204 6.39 8.07 16.77
C GLU A 204 5.83 9.37 16.18
N VAL A 205 5.11 10.15 16.99
CA VAL A 205 4.54 11.46 16.64
C VAL A 205 5.41 12.57 17.21
N SER A 206 5.97 12.34 18.40
CA SER A 206 6.92 13.20 19.11
C SER A 206 7.82 12.35 20.01
N GLU A 207 8.83 12.95 20.65
CA GLU A 207 9.80 12.25 21.51
C GLU A 207 9.19 11.34 22.59
N SER A 208 7.97 11.68 23.07
CA SER A 208 7.30 10.95 24.16
C SER A 208 5.95 10.37 23.77
N ARG A 209 5.55 10.42 22.49
CA ARG A 209 4.19 10.11 22.08
C ARG A 209 4.16 9.31 20.77
N SER A 210 3.51 8.16 20.80
CA SER A 210 3.31 7.32 19.62
C SER A 210 1.84 7.28 19.21
N LEU A 211 1.62 7.07 17.91
CA LEU A 211 0.34 6.72 17.31
C LEU A 211 0.32 5.21 17.07
N MET A 212 -0.70 4.54 17.56
CA MET A 212 -0.87 3.10 17.45
C MET A 212 -2.08 2.75 16.58
N ILE A 213 -1.85 1.92 15.57
CA ILE A 213 -2.91 1.24 14.82
C ILE A 213 -2.96 -0.18 15.33
N LYS A 214 -4.06 -0.57 15.98
CA LYS A 214 -4.36 -1.96 16.33
C LYS A 214 -5.65 -2.34 15.63
N SER A 215 -5.61 -3.39 14.83
CA SER A 215 -6.77 -3.86 14.11
C SER A 215 -6.75 -5.36 13.94
N ASN A 216 -7.90 -5.98 14.19
CA ASN A 216 -8.23 -7.30 13.69
C ASN A 216 -9.26 -7.15 12.58
N VAL A 217 -9.04 -7.80 11.44
CA VAL A 217 -9.90 -7.63 10.25
C VAL A 217 -11.35 -8.04 10.49
N GLU A 218 -11.62 -8.89 11.47
CA GLU A 218 -12.97 -9.37 11.85
C GLU A 218 -13.64 -8.48 12.91
N GLU A 219 -12.89 -7.57 13.53
CA GLU A 219 -13.43 -6.67 14.55
C GLU A 219 -14.32 -5.59 13.93
N VAL A 220 -15.63 -5.66 14.22
CA VAL A 220 -16.64 -4.77 13.61
C VAL A 220 -16.63 -3.36 14.22
N MET A 221 -16.37 -3.25 15.51
CA MET A 221 -16.57 -2.01 16.27
C MET A 221 -15.33 -1.12 16.40
N ASN A 222 -14.19 -1.51 15.83
CA ASN A 222 -12.99 -0.70 15.86
C ASN A 222 -13.07 0.46 14.85
N PRO A 223 -13.03 1.73 15.29
CA PRO A 223 -13.15 2.87 14.39
C PRO A 223 -11.91 3.14 13.54
N ILE A 224 -10.74 2.57 13.91
CA ILE A 224 -9.48 2.78 13.19
C ILE A 224 -9.62 2.32 11.73
N GLY A 225 -9.27 3.18 10.80
CA GLY A 225 -9.40 2.94 9.37
C GLY A 225 -10.77 3.31 8.77
N MET A 226 -11.76 3.65 9.59
CA MET A 226 -13.08 4.10 9.13
C MET A 226 -13.13 5.61 8.87
N LYS A 227 -14.08 6.04 8.03
CA LYS A 227 -14.35 7.47 7.80
C LYS A 227 -15.49 7.96 8.65
N THR A 228 -15.37 9.18 9.18
CA THR A 228 -16.47 9.93 9.78
C THR A 228 -17.37 10.52 8.71
N ILE A 229 -18.62 10.87 9.07
CA ILE A 229 -19.60 11.46 8.12
C ILE A 229 -19.10 12.79 7.56
N ASP A 230 -18.35 13.59 8.34
CA ASP A 230 -17.72 14.85 7.91
C ASP A 230 -16.39 14.64 7.12
N GLY A 231 -16.07 13.38 6.79
CA GLY A 231 -15.03 13.00 5.84
C GLY A 231 -13.63 12.82 6.41
N TYR A 232 -13.45 12.85 7.74
CA TYR A 232 -12.18 12.49 8.37
C TYR A 232 -12.01 10.96 8.42
N ARG A 233 -10.77 10.49 8.37
CA ARG A 233 -10.42 9.09 8.63
C ARG A 233 -9.78 8.96 9.99
N VAL A 234 -10.24 8.02 10.80
CA VAL A 234 -9.58 7.64 12.05
C VAL A 234 -8.29 6.88 11.73
N ILE A 235 -7.13 7.44 12.09
CA ILE A 235 -5.84 6.87 11.74
C ILE A 235 -5.36 5.88 12.80
N GLY A 236 -5.39 6.30 14.07
CA GLY A 236 -4.89 5.48 15.17
C GLY A 236 -5.20 6.13 16.51
N LYS A 237 -4.85 5.41 17.57
CA LYS A 237 -4.98 5.85 18.97
C LYS A 237 -3.63 6.33 19.50
N PHE A 238 -3.61 7.36 20.29
CA PHE A 238 -2.40 7.81 20.96
C PHE A 238 -1.98 6.87 22.10
N SER A 239 -0.68 6.76 22.34
CA SER A 239 -0.12 5.86 23.37
C SER A 239 -0.40 6.34 24.80
N ASP A 240 -0.59 7.62 24.99
CA ASP A 240 -0.70 8.33 26.26
C ASP A 240 -2.15 8.66 26.68
N SER A 241 -3.12 8.35 25.83
CA SER A 241 -4.53 8.70 26.07
C SER A 241 -5.50 7.81 25.32
N ASP A 242 -6.80 7.95 25.58
CA ASP A 242 -7.88 7.35 24.81
C ASP A 242 -8.25 8.14 23.54
N ASN A 243 -7.55 9.24 23.28
CA ASN A 243 -7.76 10.05 22.11
C ASN A 243 -7.24 9.35 20.85
N VAL A 244 -7.84 9.70 19.73
CA VAL A 244 -7.45 9.21 18.40
C VAL A 244 -7.01 10.36 17.52
N MET A 245 -6.14 10.06 16.58
CA MET A 245 -5.81 10.99 15.49
C MET A 245 -6.75 10.76 14.33
N ILE A 246 -7.33 11.84 13.82
CA ILE A 246 -8.13 11.83 12.58
C ILE A 246 -7.46 12.67 11.50
N LEU A 247 -7.56 12.21 10.26
CA LEU A 247 -6.97 12.84 9.07
C LEU A 247 -8.06 13.22 8.07
N LYS A 248 -7.96 14.43 7.53
CA LYS A 248 -8.65 14.86 6.32
C LYS A 248 -7.64 15.30 5.28
N VAL A 249 -7.82 14.83 4.04
CA VAL A 249 -7.02 15.25 2.89
C VAL A 249 -7.87 16.21 2.08
N GLU A 250 -7.37 17.42 1.84
CA GLU A 250 -8.05 18.48 1.11
C GLU A 250 -7.17 18.96 -0.04
N GLY A 251 -7.75 19.05 -1.25
CA GLY A 251 -7.03 19.51 -2.42
C GLY A 251 -7.40 18.76 -3.70
N LYS A 252 -6.61 18.97 -4.74
CA LYS A 252 -6.83 18.35 -6.05
C LYS A 252 -5.50 18.01 -6.72
N GLY A 253 -5.42 16.82 -7.29
CA GLY A 253 -4.24 16.35 -8.03
C GLY A 253 -3.00 16.24 -7.14
N ARG A 254 -1.90 16.87 -7.53
CA ARG A 254 -0.64 16.88 -6.76
C ARG A 254 -0.59 17.93 -5.64
N LYS A 255 -1.59 18.82 -5.57
CA LYS A 255 -1.68 19.88 -4.56
C LYS A 255 -2.74 19.50 -3.55
N PHE A 256 -2.41 18.64 -2.62
CA PHE A 256 -3.26 18.33 -1.47
C PHE A 256 -2.54 18.70 -0.17
N LYS A 257 -3.35 19.01 0.84
CA LYS A 257 -2.92 19.26 2.21
C LYS A 257 -3.56 18.24 3.12
N THR A 258 -2.81 17.82 4.12
CA THR A 258 -3.29 16.94 5.18
C THR A 258 -3.61 17.77 6.41
N LYS A 259 -4.77 17.52 7.03
CA LYS A 259 -5.19 18.12 8.28
C LYS A 259 -5.36 17.03 9.31
N TYR A 260 -4.54 17.08 10.36
CA TYR A 260 -4.60 16.17 11.49
C TYR A 260 -5.32 16.85 12.66
N ILE A 261 -6.18 16.12 13.35
CA ILE A 261 -6.89 16.57 14.54
C ILE A 261 -6.83 15.43 15.56
N GLU A 262 -6.55 15.79 16.80
CA GLU A 262 -6.77 14.91 17.95
C GLU A 262 -8.25 15.00 18.35
N GLU A 263 -8.89 13.84 18.51
CA GLU A 263 -10.31 13.76 18.82
C GLU A 263 -10.55 12.71 19.91
N THR A 264 -11.56 12.94 20.73
CA THR A 264 -11.98 11.97 21.76
C THR A 264 -12.83 10.86 21.17
N ALA A 265 -12.92 9.72 21.86
CA ALA A 265 -13.84 8.63 21.48
C ALA A 265 -15.31 9.12 21.40
N ALA A 266 -15.72 10.00 22.33
CA ALA A 266 -17.05 10.61 22.32
C ALA A 266 -17.25 11.54 21.11
N GLY A 267 -16.21 12.30 20.73
CA GLY A 267 -16.23 13.14 19.52
C GLY A 267 -16.39 12.32 18.25
N ILE A 268 -15.69 11.18 18.14
CA ILE A 268 -15.87 10.25 17.02
C ILE A 268 -17.29 9.67 16.97
N ALA A 269 -17.83 9.27 18.13
CA ALA A 269 -19.20 8.76 18.20
C ALA A 269 -20.24 9.82 17.76
N LYS A 270 -20.03 11.10 18.13
CA LYS A 270 -20.87 12.22 17.70
C LYS A 270 -20.76 12.52 16.20
N LYS A 271 -19.55 12.40 15.62
CA LYS A 271 -19.32 12.57 14.17
C LYS A 271 -19.99 11.46 13.35
N GLY A 272 -20.16 10.27 13.93
CA GLY A 272 -20.68 9.08 13.25
C GLY A 272 -19.69 8.50 12.23
N LEU A 273 -19.76 7.19 11.99
CA LEU A 273 -18.91 6.47 11.06
C LEU A 273 -19.70 5.99 9.84
N VAL A 274 -19.21 6.26 8.64
CA VAL A 274 -19.89 6.00 7.36
C VAL A 274 -20.18 4.51 7.18
N GLU A 275 -19.24 3.64 7.48
CA GLU A 275 -19.36 2.20 7.30
C GLU A 275 -20.44 1.59 8.22
N ILE A 276 -20.56 2.08 9.44
CA ILE A 276 -21.61 1.63 10.40
C ILE A 276 -23.00 2.13 9.94
N PHE A 277 -23.08 3.35 9.42
CA PHE A 277 -24.32 3.89 8.90
C PHE A 277 -24.82 3.09 7.69
N GLU A 278 -23.94 2.75 6.74
CA GLU A 278 -24.30 1.92 5.57
C GLU A 278 -24.80 0.53 5.97
N GLN A 279 -24.25 -0.08 7.03
CA GLN A 279 -24.71 -1.36 7.55
C GLN A 279 -26.10 -1.25 8.19
N ARG A 280 -26.35 -0.21 8.99
CA ARG A 280 -27.67 0.02 9.63
C ARG A 280 -28.76 0.28 8.60
N VAL A 281 -28.48 1.07 7.56
CA VAL A 281 -29.44 1.33 6.47
C VAL A 281 -29.79 0.02 5.75
N LYS A 282 -28.82 -0.84 5.47
CA LYS A 282 -29.06 -2.14 4.83
C LYS A 282 -29.85 -3.10 5.71
N SER A 283 -29.56 -3.16 7.00
CA SER A 283 -30.32 -4.01 7.93
C SER A 283 -31.75 -3.52 8.07
N SER A 284 -31.96 -2.22 8.13
CA SER A 284 -33.30 -1.62 8.17
C SER A 284 -34.10 -1.89 6.88
N CYS A 285 -33.46 -1.72 5.70
CA CYS A 285 -34.09 -2.06 4.41
C CYS A 285 -34.41 -3.55 4.29
N SER A 286 -33.52 -4.45 4.76
CA SER A 286 -33.76 -5.89 4.76
C SER A 286 -34.94 -6.28 5.69
N GLN A 287 -35.02 -5.66 6.85
CA GLN A 287 -36.13 -5.89 7.80
C GLN A 287 -37.46 -5.34 7.23
N ILE A 288 -37.45 -4.19 6.58
CA ILE A 288 -38.63 -3.62 5.89
C ILE A 288 -39.07 -4.55 4.75
N MET A 289 -38.15 -5.02 3.90
CA MET A 289 -38.46 -5.96 2.82
C MET A 289 -39.01 -7.29 3.34
N GLN A 290 -38.46 -7.85 4.41
CA GLN A 290 -38.98 -9.05 5.04
C GLN A 290 -40.38 -8.85 5.65
N SER A 291 -40.67 -7.67 6.22
CA SER A 291 -42.00 -7.32 6.72
C SER A 291 -43.05 -7.15 5.60
N PHE A 292 -42.60 -6.72 4.41
CA PHE A 292 -43.50 -6.63 3.22
C PHE A 292 -43.73 -7.99 2.57
N LEU A 293 -42.71 -8.87 2.51
CA LEU A 293 -42.82 -10.19 1.89
C LEU A 293 -43.52 -11.22 2.85
N GLY A 294 -43.50 -10.99 4.15
CA GLY A 294 -44.17 -11.83 5.15
C GLY A 294 -45.68 -11.55 5.34
N LYS A 295 -46.29 -10.65 4.57
CA LYS A 295 -47.73 -10.32 4.62
C LYS A 295 -48.49 -10.81 3.41
N THR A 296 -47.94 -11.69 2.60
CA THR A 296 -48.65 -12.30 1.47
C THR A 296 -48.53 -13.83 1.59
N ILE A 297 -49.27 -14.40 2.53
CA ILE A 297 -49.91 -15.72 2.47
C ILE A 297 -51.06 -15.70 3.47
#